data_d03bcf30acd8aa0687f6f4d2e58afd6e
#
_entry.id   d03bcf30acd8aa0687f6f4d2e58afd6e
#
_cell.length_a   1.000
_cell.length_b   1.000
_cell.length_c   1.000
_cell.angle_alpha   90.00
_cell.angle_beta   90.00
_cell.angle_gamma   90.00
#
_symmetry.space_group_name_H-M   'P 1'
#
loop_
_entity.id
_entity.type
_entity.pdbx_description
1 polymer ?
#
loop_
_entity_poly.entity_id
_entity_poly.type
_entity_poly.pdbx_seq_one_letter_code
_entity_poly.pdbx_strand_id
1 'polypeptide(L)' 'MKGTVKFFNEMKEFGFITGEDGKDYFVHKSGLNEGITLSEGDSVEFDVEKGDRGLKAVKVH' A
#
# COMPACT_ATOMS: atom_id res chain seq x y z
N MET A 1 1.61 6.07 8.66
CA MET A 1 0.88 4.91 9.25
C MET A 1 1.64 3.63 8.96
N LYS A 2 1.60 2.70 9.87
CA LYS A 2 2.18 1.36 9.67
C LYS A 2 1.10 0.39 9.24
N GLY A 3 1.49 -0.61 8.48
CA GLY A 3 0.57 -1.64 8.05
C GLY A 3 1.27 -2.87 7.53
N THR A 4 0.46 -3.83 7.12
CA THR A 4 0.94 -5.10 6.58
C THR A 4 0.35 -5.30 5.19
N VAL A 5 1.19 -5.68 4.25
CA VAL A 5 0.73 -5.91 2.88
C VAL A 5 -0.21 -7.12 2.86
N LYS A 6 -1.43 -6.90 2.40
CA LYS A 6 -2.42 -7.96 2.24
C LYS A 6 -2.13 -8.76 0.99
N PHE A 7 -1.91 -8.09 -0.11
CA PHE A 7 -1.38 -8.67 -1.34
C PHE A 7 -0.94 -7.54 -2.27
N PHE A 8 -0.14 -7.88 -3.26
CA PHE A 8 0.25 -6.95 -4.30
C PHE A 8 0.38 -7.70 -5.62
N ASN A 9 -0.33 -7.23 -6.64
CA ASN A 9 -0.28 -7.83 -7.98
C ASN A 9 0.66 -7.02 -8.86
N GLU A 10 1.84 -7.57 -9.11
CA GLU A 10 2.87 -6.87 -9.88
C GLU A 10 2.47 -6.67 -11.35
N MET A 11 1.68 -7.58 -11.91
CA MET A 11 1.24 -7.46 -13.30
C MET A 11 0.26 -6.31 -13.48
N LYS A 12 -0.62 -6.12 -12.52
CA LYS A 12 -1.60 -5.03 -12.54
C LYS A 12 -1.12 -3.79 -11.81
N GLU A 13 0.03 -3.89 -11.16
CA GLU A 13 0.71 -2.80 -10.46
C GLU A 13 -0.10 -2.20 -9.31
N PHE A 14 -0.92 -3.01 -8.64
CA PHE A 14 -1.66 -2.54 -7.47
C PHE A 14 -1.80 -3.64 -6.42
N GLY A 15 -2.20 -3.22 -5.22
CA GLY A 15 -2.48 -4.14 -4.14
C GLY A 15 -3.20 -3.44 -3.01
N PHE A 16 -3.22 -4.09 -1.87
CA PHE A 16 -3.83 -3.53 -0.66
C PHE A 16 -2.92 -3.74 0.53
N ILE A 17 -2.96 -2.77 1.43
CA ILE A 17 -2.24 -2.80 2.70
C ILE A 17 -3.29 -2.68 3.80
N THR A 18 -3.21 -3.57 4.79
CA THR A 18 -4.06 -3.47 5.97
C THR A 18 -3.34 -2.57 6.97
N GLY A 19 -3.92 -1.42 7.27
CA GLY A 19 -3.33 -0.46 8.19
C GLY A 19 -3.45 -0.92 9.64
N GLU A 20 -2.70 -0.27 10.51
CA GLU A 20 -2.75 -0.55 11.95
C GLU A 20 -4.11 -0.23 12.57
N ASP A 21 -4.95 0.53 11.86
CA ASP A 21 -6.31 0.83 12.26
C ASP A 21 -7.32 -0.26 11.83
N GLY A 22 -6.83 -1.33 11.20
CA GLY A 22 -7.67 -2.44 10.74
C GLY A 22 -8.36 -2.20 9.40
N LYS A 23 -8.08 -1.08 8.74
CA LYS A 23 -8.68 -0.77 7.44
C LYS A 23 -7.75 -1.14 6.31
N ASP A 24 -8.32 -1.51 5.16
CA ASP A 24 -7.55 -1.80 3.97
C ASP A 24 -7.36 -0.52 3.15
N TYR A 25 -6.16 -0.30 2.69
CA TYR A 25 -5.81 0.85 1.85
C TYR A 25 -5.31 0.38 0.50
N PHE A 26 -5.85 0.98 -0.55
CA PHE A 26 -5.39 0.71 -1.91
C PHE A 26 -3.98 1.26 -2.09
N VAL A 27 -3.13 0.50 -2.75
CA VAL A 27 -1.77 0.96 -3.09
C VAL A 27 -1.50 0.67 -4.55
N HIS A 28 -0.99 1.67 -5.26
CA HIS A 28 -0.56 1.54 -6.65
C HIS A 28 0.96 1.61 -6.68
N LYS A 29 1.56 0.97 -7.68
CA LYS A 29 3.03 0.98 -7.84
C LYS A 29 3.62 2.38 -7.80
N SER A 30 2.91 3.37 -8.35
CA SER A 30 3.37 4.77 -8.33
C SER A 30 3.43 5.36 -6.92
N GLY A 31 2.75 4.76 -5.95
CA GLY A 31 2.79 5.18 -4.56
C GLY A 31 3.92 4.54 -3.75
N LEU A 32 4.71 3.67 -4.37
CA LEU A 32 5.86 3.05 -3.72
C LEU A 32 7.10 3.92 -3.90
N ASN A 33 7.93 3.98 -2.87
CA ASN A 33 9.23 4.63 -3.01
C ASN A 33 10.08 3.80 -3.98
N GLU A 34 11.01 4.47 -4.64
CA GLU A 34 11.87 3.83 -5.63
C GLU A 34 12.61 2.63 -5.02
N GLY A 35 12.62 1.53 -5.75
CA GLY A 35 13.29 0.31 -5.32
C GLY A 35 12.50 -0.56 -4.34
N ILE A 36 11.31 -0.14 -3.97
CA ILE A 36 10.47 -0.89 -3.04
C ILE A 36 9.60 -1.88 -3.82
N THR A 37 9.60 -3.13 -3.38
CA THR A 37 8.66 -4.14 -3.86
C THR A 37 7.87 -4.64 -2.66
N LEU A 38 6.61 -4.97 -2.88
CA LEU A 38 5.73 -5.46 -1.83
C LEU A 38 5.45 -6.94 -2.00
N SER A 39 5.50 -7.66 -0.88
CA SER A 39 5.12 -9.07 -0.85
C SER A 39 4.08 -9.26 0.24
N GLU A 40 3.21 -10.23 0.07
CA GLU A 40 2.18 -10.55 1.05
C GLU A 40 2.81 -10.78 2.43
N GLY A 41 2.27 -10.08 3.43
CA GLY A 41 2.75 -10.18 4.80
C GLY A 41 3.87 -9.23 5.17
N ASP A 42 4.40 -8.45 4.22
CA ASP A 42 5.45 -7.47 4.53
C ASP A 42 4.93 -6.36 5.43
N SER A 43 5.76 -5.93 6.37
CA SER A 43 5.48 -4.76 7.19
C SER A 43 5.99 -3.51 6.47
N VAL A 44 5.14 -2.50 6.36
CA VAL A 44 5.47 -1.26 5.65
C VAL A 44 4.99 -0.04 6.42
N GLU A 45 5.54 1.10 6.07
CA GLU A 45 5.04 2.39 6.52
C GLU A 45 4.56 3.16 5.30
N PHE A 46 3.54 3.97 5.47
CA PHE A 46 2.96 4.73 4.37
C PHE A 46 2.17 5.92 4.88
N ASP A 47 1.94 6.87 3.98
CA ASP A 47 1.01 7.98 4.22
C ASP A 47 -0.33 7.65 3.57
N VAL A 48 -1.38 8.23 4.10
CA VAL A 48 -2.74 8.05 3.57
C VAL A 48 -3.13 9.29 2.80
N GLU A 49 -3.63 9.09 1.59
CA GLU A 49 -4.09 10.17 0.73
C GLU A 49 -5.46 9.81 0.17
N LYS A 50 -6.32 10.81 0.04
CA LYS A 50 -7.64 10.61 -0.54
C LYS A 50 -7.52 10.57 -2.05
N GLY A 51 -7.98 9.48 -2.65
CA GLY A 51 -8.00 9.31 -4.10
C GLY A 51 -9.41 9.11 -4.63
N ASP A 52 -9.51 8.85 -5.94
CA ASP A 52 -10.80 8.68 -6.61
C ASP A 52 -11.60 7.49 -6.08
N ARG A 53 -10.91 6.49 -5.59
CA ARG A 53 -11.54 5.27 -5.06
C ARG A 53 -11.56 5.21 -3.54
N GLY A 54 -11.37 6.34 -2.89
CA GLY A 54 -11.27 6.45 -1.45
C GLY A 54 -9.84 6.63 -0.98
N LEU A 55 -9.53 6.14 0.21
CA LEU A 55 -8.19 6.32 0.78
C LEU A 55 -7.19 5.38 0.12
N LYS A 56 -6.01 5.90 -0.15
CA LYS A 56 -4.92 5.11 -0.74
C LYS A 56 -3.62 5.32 0.03
N ALA A 57 -2.76 4.32 -0.03
CA ALA A 57 -1.43 4.39 0.56
C ALA A 57 -0.47 5.03 -0.46
N VAL A 58 0.34 5.98 0.02
CA VAL A 58 1.36 6.64 -0.79
C VAL A 58 2.65 6.68 0.00
N LYS A 59 3.76 6.91 -0.69
CA LYS A 59 5.09 6.99 -0.05
C LYS A 59 5.38 5.74 0.79
N VAL A 60 5.04 4.58 0.24
CA VAL A 60 5.23 3.30 0.92
C VAL A 60 6.71 2.96 1.00
N HIS A 61 7.17 2.56 2.18
CA HIS A 61 8.58 2.22 2.39
C HIS A 61 8.82 1.22 3.54
#